data_f7974bd523ccb841c781d412ca2e3c9b
#
_entry.id   f7974bd523ccb841c781d412ca2e3c9b
#
_cell.length_a   1.000
_cell.length_b   1.000
_cell.length_c   1.000
_cell.angle_alpha   90.00
_cell.angle_beta   90.00
_cell.angle_gamma   90.00
#
_symmetry.space_group_name_H-M   'P 1'
#
loop_
_entity.id
_entity.type
_entity.pdbx_description
1 polymer ?
#
loop_
_entity_poly.entity_id
_entity_poly.type
_entity_poly.pdbx_seq_one_letter_code
_entity_poly.pdbx_strand_id
1 'polypeptide(L)'
;MLDWRSDYLRNFYWRYSARQRPLLERGPSCKADSEELKKMYEDWKLQRGIMTKYIFDVDGTLTPSRQTIEEDFLSYLLAFADNCKMYIVTGSDKEKTIEQLGTELCNKCQRVYNCSGSDVYEQDNNVYRSEWTLPEEVKEFLEQELENSDFPIRTGKHIETRPGGINFSVLGRGENDLDERRMYVEYDHTTNERENISNRLRLRFPYLNVQIGGQTGLDISNVDKSQILRDFNDNDQIHFFGDMMSEGENDYPLAKAVRERGGYTYHVKDHRETFLKLMEL
;
A
#
# COMPACT_ATOMS: atom_id res chain seq x y z
N MET A 1 18.83 14.82 -23.13
CA MET A 1 18.22 14.48 -21.86
C MET A 1 19.34 14.33 -20.84
N LEU A 2 19.43 15.21 -19.86
CA LEU A 2 20.44 15.12 -18.80
C LEU A 2 20.07 13.93 -17.90
N ASP A 3 21.00 13.00 -17.73
CA ASP A 3 20.85 11.80 -16.88
C ASP A 3 20.85 12.26 -15.41
N TRP A 4 19.65 12.45 -14.84
CA TRP A 4 19.44 12.84 -13.44
C TRP A 4 20.10 11.89 -12.42
N ARG A 5 20.35 10.62 -12.82
CA ARG A 5 21.08 9.64 -11.99
C ARG A 5 22.55 10.03 -11.84
N SER A 6 23.16 10.50 -12.91
CA SER A 6 24.52 11.03 -12.91
C SER A 6 24.65 12.25 -11.98
N ASP A 7 23.66 13.15 -12.00
CA ASP A 7 23.67 14.36 -11.17
C ASP A 7 23.39 14.06 -9.69
N TYR A 8 22.53 13.07 -9.37
CA TYR A 8 22.27 12.63 -8.00
C TYR A 8 23.51 11.96 -7.38
N LEU A 9 24.13 11.03 -8.09
CA LEU A 9 25.36 10.35 -7.66
C LEU A 9 26.54 11.33 -7.54
N ARG A 10 26.64 12.32 -8.43
CA ARG A 10 27.64 13.41 -8.33
C ARG A 10 27.38 14.31 -7.13
N ASN A 11 26.14 14.69 -6.86
CA ASN A 11 25.79 15.50 -5.69
C ASN A 11 26.01 14.75 -4.37
N PHE A 12 25.73 13.44 -4.34
CA PHE A 12 26.05 12.56 -3.21
C PHE A 12 27.56 12.52 -2.98
N TYR A 13 28.34 12.30 -4.03
CA TYR A 13 29.80 12.27 -3.98
C TYR A 13 30.37 13.58 -3.44
N TRP A 14 29.89 14.73 -3.91
CA TRP A 14 30.30 16.04 -3.43
C TRP A 14 30.00 16.26 -1.95
N ARG A 15 28.83 15.88 -1.48
CA ARG A 15 28.43 15.99 -0.07
C ARG A 15 29.22 15.03 0.83
N TYR A 16 29.49 13.83 0.33
CA TYR A 16 30.28 12.82 1.06
C TYR A 16 31.75 13.24 1.17
N SER A 17 32.38 13.64 0.07
CA SER A 17 33.78 14.11 0.07
C SER A 17 34.00 15.37 0.90
N ALA A 18 33.02 16.27 0.96
CA ALA A 18 33.12 17.51 1.76
C ALA A 18 33.11 17.24 3.28
N ARG A 19 32.46 16.15 3.74
CA ARG A 19 32.43 15.76 5.17
C ARG A 19 33.63 14.92 5.62
N GLN A 20 34.38 14.29 4.68
CA GLN A 20 35.52 13.44 4.95
C GLN A 20 36.88 14.05 4.53
N ARG A 21 36.95 15.34 4.31
CA ARG A 21 38.14 16.07 3.88
C ARG A 21 39.46 15.84 4.65
N PRO A 22 39.51 15.39 5.91
CA PRO A 22 40.77 15.11 6.55
C PRO A 22 41.46 13.81 6.09
N LEU A 23 40.79 12.92 5.32
CA LEU A 23 41.33 11.60 4.98
C LEU A 23 41.60 11.39 3.48
N LEU A 24 41.29 12.34 2.60
CA LEU A 24 41.45 12.18 1.16
C LEU A 24 42.28 13.34 0.56
N GLU A 25 43.58 13.29 0.72
CA GLU A 25 44.51 14.18 0.01
C GLU A 25 44.59 13.93 -1.51
N ARG A 26 43.86 12.96 -2.04
CA ARG A 26 43.73 12.71 -3.50
C ARG A 26 42.27 12.48 -3.81
N GLY A 27 41.57 13.49 -4.26
CA GLY A 27 40.25 13.34 -4.86
C GLY A 27 40.29 12.36 -6.04
N PRO A 28 39.31 11.46 -6.20
CA PRO A 28 39.21 10.64 -7.39
C PRO A 28 39.08 11.50 -8.61
N SER A 29 39.76 11.11 -9.69
CA SER A 29 39.64 11.75 -10.97
C SER A 29 38.16 11.82 -11.38
N CYS A 30 37.73 12.89 -12.04
CA CYS A 30 36.38 13.14 -12.58
C CYS A 30 35.89 12.10 -13.61
N LYS A 31 36.41 10.88 -13.60
CA LYS A 31 36.18 9.77 -14.52
C LYS A 31 35.75 8.47 -13.85
N ALA A 32 35.27 8.51 -12.62
CA ALA A 32 34.59 7.32 -12.08
C ALA A 32 33.40 7.00 -12.99
N ASP A 33 33.34 5.79 -13.55
CA ASP A 33 32.21 5.39 -14.37
C ASP A 33 30.97 5.18 -13.51
N SER A 34 29.82 5.03 -14.13
CA SER A 34 28.54 4.91 -13.43
C SER A 34 28.48 3.66 -12.54
N GLU A 35 29.19 2.59 -12.89
CA GLU A 35 29.22 1.34 -12.12
C GLU A 35 30.07 1.48 -10.84
N GLU A 36 31.22 2.16 -10.93
CA GLU A 36 32.08 2.42 -9.77
C GLU A 36 31.36 3.30 -8.73
N LEU A 37 30.69 4.36 -9.20
CA LEU A 37 29.89 5.22 -8.32
C LEU A 37 28.72 4.47 -7.68
N LYS A 38 28.06 3.58 -8.40
CA LYS A 38 26.98 2.72 -7.91
C LYS A 38 27.50 1.78 -6.81
N LYS A 39 28.62 1.12 -7.06
CA LYS A 39 29.26 0.25 -6.06
C LYS A 39 29.67 1.00 -4.79
N MET A 40 30.30 2.15 -4.92
CA MET A 40 30.64 3.00 -3.76
C MET A 40 29.41 3.42 -2.95
N TYR A 41 28.29 3.70 -3.60
CA TYR A 41 27.04 4.03 -2.93
C TYR A 41 26.44 2.84 -2.18
N GLU A 42 26.47 1.63 -2.78
CA GLU A 42 26.01 0.41 -2.13
C GLU A 42 26.91 0.04 -0.91
N ASP A 43 28.23 0.15 -1.06
CA ASP A 43 29.16 -0.08 0.06
C ASP A 43 28.93 0.92 1.21
N TRP A 44 28.64 2.18 0.89
CA TRP A 44 28.30 3.19 1.89
C TRP A 44 26.98 2.88 2.62
N LYS A 45 25.96 2.43 1.89
CA LYS A 45 24.69 1.99 2.49
C LYS A 45 24.92 0.81 3.45
N LEU A 46 25.67 -0.19 3.00
CA LEU A 46 25.98 -1.38 3.77
C LEU A 46 26.72 -1.04 5.07
N GLN A 47 27.72 -0.16 5.02
CA GLN A 47 28.47 0.28 6.20
C GLN A 47 27.62 1.00 7.24
N ARG A 48 26.50 1.63 6.82
CA ARG A 48 25.57 2.34 7.69
C ARG A 48 24.33 1.52 8.07
N GLY A 49 24.26 0.27 7.64
CA GLY A 49 23.08 -0.58 7.84
C GLY A 49 21.85 -0.09 7.09
N ILE A 50 22.02 0.74 6.03
CA ILE A 50 20.92 1.22 5.19
C ILE A 50 20.50 0.07 4.27
N MET A 51 19.25 -0.37 4.43
CA MET A 51 18.67 -1.42 3.59
C MET A 51 17.66 -0.80 2.63
N THR A 52 17.77 -1.14 1.34
CA THR A 52 16.74 -0.80 0.37
C THR A 52 15.57 -1.77 0.49
N LYS A 53 14.37 -1.24 0.66
CA LYS A 53 13.13 -2.00 0.86
C LYS A 53 12.08 -1.55 -0.14
N TYR A 54 11.47 -2.50 -0.82
CA TYR A 54 10.45 -2.28 -1.84
C TYR A 54 9.09 -2.69 -1.31
N ILE A 55 8.16 -1.76 -1.25
CA ILE A 55 6.79 -1.96 -0.78
C ILE A 55 5.85 -1.80 -1.96
N PHE A 56 4.92 -2.72 -2.12
CA PHE A 56 3.93 -2.69 -3.21
C PHE A 56 2.52 -2.79 -2.65
N ASP A 57 1.64 -1.94 -3.14
CA ASP A 57 0.21 -2.22 -3.14
C ASP A 57 -0.10 -3.35 -4.12
N VAL A 58 -1.31 -3.91 -4.10
CA VAL A 58 -1.72 -5.06 -4.91
C VAL A 58 -2.66 -4.65 -6.04
N ASP A 59 -3.87 -4.19 -5.69
CA ASP A 59 -4.91 -3.87 -6.65
C ASP A 59 -4.55 -2.64 -7.50
N GLY A 60 -4.46 -2.78 -8.82
CA GLY A 60 -4.03 -1.69 -9.71
C GLY A 60 -2.52 -1.48 -9.77
N THR A 61 -1.76 -2.07 -8.84
CA THR A 61 -0.30 -1.90 -8.73
C THR A 61 0.48 -3.14 -9.15
N LEU A 62 0.18 -4.32 -8.62
CA LEU A 62 0.79 -5.61 -9.01
C LEU A 62 -0.14 -6.43 -9.89
N THR A 63 -1.44 -6.23 -9.75
CA THR A 63 -2.47 -6.95 -10.50
C THR A 63 -3.47 -5.96 -11.10
N PRO A 64 -4.21 -6.33 -12.16
CA PRO A 64 -5.46 -5.65 -12.44
C PRO A 64 -6.37 -5.77 -11.21
N SER A 65 -7.15 -4.73 -10.91
CA SER A 65 -7.97 -4.71 -9.69
C SER A 65 -8.81 -6.00 -9.55
N ARG A 66 -8.65 -6.68 -8.42
CA ARG A 66 -9.31 -7.94 -8.04
C ARG A 66 -9.06 -9.14 -8.95
N GLN A 67 -8.05 -9.09 -9.79
CA GLN A 67 -7.66 -10.18 -10.67
C GLN A 67 -6.33 -10.77 -10.23
N THR A 68 -5.98 -11.93 -10.79
CA THR A 68 -4.68 -12.56 -10.58
C THR A 68 -3.59 -11.83 -11.33
N ILE A 69 -2.36 -11.92 -10.80
CA ILE A 69 -1.17 -11.36 -11.42
C ILE A 69 -0.88 -12.01 -12.77
N GLU A 70 -0.40 -11.23 -13.75
CA GLU A 70 0.03 -11.75 -15.07
C GLU A 70 1.30 -12.62 -14.90
N GLU A 71 1.37 -13.76 -15.61
CA GLU A 71 2.44 -14.77 -15.47
C GLU A 71 3.87 -14.20 -15.67
N ASP A 72 4.04 -13.35 -16.68
CA ASP A 72 5.34 -12.74 -16.97
C ASP A 72 5.79 -11.82 -15.83
N PHE A 73 4.86 -11.06 -15.27
CA PHE A 73 5.17 -10.17 -14.14
C PHE A 73 5.40 -10.97 -12.86
N LEU A 74 4.65 -12.03 -12.61
CA LEU A 74 4.89 -12.94 -11.50
C LEU A 74 6.30 -13.54 -11.57
N SER A 75 6.71 -14.05 -12.72
CA SER A 75 8.04 -14.63 -12.93
C SER A 75 9.15 -13.61 -12.64
N TYR A 76 8.98 -12.37 -13.08
CA TYR A 76 9.90 -11.28 -12.78
C TYR A 76 9.96 -10.98 -11.28
N LEU A 77 8.80 -10.85 -10.60
CA LEU A 77 8.76 -10.53 -9.17
C LEU A 77 9.33 -11.65 -8.29
N LEU A 78 9.18 -12.91 -8.67
CA LEU A 78 9.81 -14.03 -7.99
C LEU A 78 11.34 -13.91 -8.02
N ALA A 79 11.91 -13.59 -9.18
CA ALA A 79 13.34 -13.34 -9.33
C ALA A 79 13.80 -12.05 -8.62
N PHE A 80 12.96 -11.00 -8.62
CA PHE A 80 13.22 -9.75 -7.92
C PHE A 80 13.27 -9.96 -6.39
N ALA A 81 12.32 -10.73 -5.83
CA ALA A 81 12.25 -11.04 -4.40
C ALA A 81 13.43 -11.89 -3.90
N ASP A 82 14.10 -12.66 -4.76
CA ASP A 82 15.33 -13.37 -4.41
C ASP A 82 16.52 -12.43 -4.15
N ASN A 83 16.50 -11.24 -4.76
CA ASN A 83 17.62 -10.30 -4.72
C ASN A 83 17.31 -9.02 -3.92
N CYS A 84 16.04 -8.72 -3.66
CA CYS A 84 15.58 -7.49 -3.04
C CYS A 84 14.68 -7.77 -1.83
N LYS A 85 14.67 -6.86 -0.86
CA LYS A 85 13.73 -6.91 0.28
C LYS A 85 12.37 -6.41 -0.17
N MET A 86 11.48 -7.34 -0.48
CA MET A 86 10.13 -7.07 -0.98
C MET A 86 9.08 -7.21 0.13
N TYR A 87 8.13 -6.28 0.15
CA TYR A 87 7.01 -6.21 1.09
C TYR A 87 5.73 -5.92 0.31
N ILE A 88 4.62 -6.46 0.78
CA ILE A 88 3.29 -6.21 0.21
C ILE A 88 2.42 -5.55 1.25
N VAL A 89 1.62 -4.54 0.85
CA VAL A 89 0.59 -3.91 1.67
C VAL A 89 -0.70 -3.81 0.88
N THR A 90 -1.79 -4.35 1.40
CA THR A 90 -3.11 -4.34 0.74
C THR A 90 -4.24 -4.11 1.73
N GLY A 91 -5.35 -3.55 1.25
CA GLY A 91 -6.61 -3.51 1.99
C GLY A 91 -7.32 -4.87 2.06
N SER A 92 -6.92 -5.84 1.23
CA SER A 92 -7.51 -7.19 1.20
C SER A 92 -7.09 -8.05 2.39
N ASP A 93 -7.85 -9.11 2.67
CA ASP A 93 -7.47 -10.18 3.59
C ASP A 93 -6.43 -11.14 2.97
N LYS A 94 -5.91 -12.08 3.78
CA LYS A 94 -4.88 -13.06 3.36
C LYS A 94 -5.35 -13.92 2.21
N GLU A 95 -6.57 -14.43 2.30
CA GLU A 95 -7.15 -15.34 1.32
C GLU A 95 -7.21 -14.67 -0.05
N LYS A 96 -7.67 -13.42 -0.09
CA LYS A 96 -7.74 -12.64 -1.33
C LYS A 96 -6.36 -12.30 -1.87
N THR A 97 -5.42 -11.96 -1.02
CA THR A 97 -4.03 -11.67 -1.40
C THR A 97 -3.37 -12.90 -2.04
N ILE A 98 -3.57 -14.09 -1.46
CA ILE A 98 -3.06 -15.35 -2.02
C ILE A 98 -3.74 -15.69 -3.36
N GLU A 99 -5.05 -15.45 -3.49
CA GLU A 99 -5.78 -15.65 -4.75
C GLU A 99 -5.19 -14.78 -5.88
N GLN A 100 -4.81 -13.54 -5.57
CA GLN A 100 -4.28 -12.60 -6.55
C GLN A 100 -2.80 -12.83 -6.91
N LEU A 101 -1.95 -13.09 -5.92
CA LEU A 101 -0.49 -13.12 -6.08
C LEU A 101 0.12 -14.53 -6.08
N GLY A 102 -0.62 -15.52 -5.59
CA GLY A 102 -0.13 -16.87 -5.36
C GLY A 102 0.68 -16.99 -4.06
N THR A 103 0.66 -18.20 -3.49
CA THR A 103 1.36 -18.51 -2.24
C THR A 103 2.89 -18.35 -2.36
N GLU A 104 3.45 -18.68 -3.53
CA GLU A 104 4.90 -18.63 -3.74
C GLU A 104 5.44 -17.21 -3.61
N LEU A 105 4.83 -16.21 -4.27
CA LEU A 105 5.27 -14.82 -4.19
C LEU A 105 5.07 -14.27 -2.77
N CYS A 106 3.92 -14.55 -2.14
CA CYS A 106 3.66 -14.14 -0.76
C CYS A 106 4.73 -14.67 0.20
N ASN A 107 5.17 -15.93 0.04
CA ASN A 107 6.20 -16.55 0.90
C ASN A 107 7.63 -16.04 0.63
N LYS A 108 7.90 -15.50 -0.57
CA LYS A 108 9.19 -14.85 -0.88
C LYS A 108 9.28 -13.43 -0.32
N CYS A 109 8.15 -12.77 -0.09
CA CYS A 109 8.14 -11.45 0.54
C CYS A 109 8.61 -11.51 2.00
N GLN A 110 9.30 -10.46 2.46
CA GLN A 110 9.72 -10.36 3.86
C GLN A 110 8.50 -10.32 4.79
N ARG A 111 7.47 -9.58 4.39
CA ARG A 111 6.15 -9.51 5.05
C ARG A 111 5.06 -9.20 4.04
N VAL A 112 3.86 -9.72 4.34
CA VAL A 112 2.61 -9.37 3.68
C VAL A 112 1.70 -8.73 4.71
N TYR A 113 1.38 -7.46 4.49
CA TYR A 113 0.52 -6.65 5.33
C TYR A 113 -0.89 -6.62 4.71
N ASN A 114 -1.75 -7.52 5.17
CA ASN A 114 -3.17 -7.55 4.81
C ASN A 114 -3.98 -6.58 5.69
N CYS A 115 -5.20 -6.26 5.27
CA CYS A 115 -6.10 -5.35 5.98
C CYS A 115 -5.38 -4.06 6.40
N SER A 116 -4.66 -3.43 5.44
CA SER A 116 -3.86 -2.21 5.67
C SER A 116 -2.82 -2.33 6.79
N GLY A 117 -2.27 -3.53 7.04
CA GLY A 117 -1.29 -3.82 8.09
C GLY A 117 -1.88 -4.24 9.42
N SER A 118 -3.18 -4.55 9.46
CA SER A 118 -3.85 -5.07 10.65
C SER A 118 -3.78 -6.60 10.77
N ASP A 119 -3.36 -7.30 9.71
CA ASP A 119 -3.15 -8.75 9.69
C ASP A 119 -1.87 -9.04 8.90
N VAL A 120 -0.79 -9.40 9.59
CA VAL A 120 0.56 -9.44 9.04
C VAL A 120 1.13 -10.84 9.06
N TYR A 121 1.71 -11.25 7.95
CA TYR A 121 2.33 -12.56 7.78
C TYR A 121 3.79 -12.46 7.34
N GLU A 122 4.62 -13.30 7.92
CA GLU A 122 5.94 -13.69 7.43
C GLU A 122 5.84 -15.13 6.93
N GLN A 123 5.85 -15.30 5.61
CA GLN A 123 5.47 -16.57 5.00
C GLN A 123 4.05 -17.00 5.45
N ASP A 124 3.91 -18.21 6.02
CA ASP A 124 2.63 -18.69 6.54
C ASP A 124 2.38 -18.34 8.02
N ASN A 125 3.36 -17.72 8.70
CA ASN A 125 3.24 -17.39 10.11
C ASN A 125 2.55 -16.04 10.30
N ASN A 126 1.43 -16.01 11.01
CA ASN A 126 0.82 -14.75 11.46
C ASN A 126 1.69 -14.13 12.56
N VAL A 127 2.31 -12.99 12.27
CA VAL A 127 3.20 -12.28 13.22
C VAL A 127 2.53 -11.12 13.93
N TYR A 128 1.40 -10.66 13.39
CA TYR A 128 0.57 -9.64 14.02
C TYR A 128 -0.86 -9.72 13.51
N ARG A 129 -1.81 -9.61 14.42
CA ARG A 129 -3.23 -9.40 14.12
C ARG A 129 -3.80 -8.38 15.09
N SER A 130 -4.47 -7.37 14.55
CA SER A 130 -5.11 -6.33 15.34
C SER A 130 -6.27 -6.90 16.17
N GLU A 131 -6.33 -6.52 17.43
CA GLU A 131 -7.45 -6.83 18.34
C GLU A 131 -8.53 -5.72 18.34
N TRP A 132 -8.44 -4.76 17.41
CA TRP A 132 -9.42 -3.69 17.32
C TRP A 132 -10.82 -4.23 17.06
N THR A 133 -11.77 -3.72 17.80
CA THR A 133 -13.20 -4.02 17.66
C THR A 133 -13.98 -2.75 17.36
N LEU A 134 -15.07 -2.88 16.64
CA LEU A 134 -15.96 -1.76 16.33
C LEU A 134 -16.53 -1.17 17.62
N PRO A 135 -16.29 0.13 17.91
CA PRO A 135 -16.91 0.79 19.06
C PRO A 135 -18.44 0.76 18.96
N GLU A 136 -19.13 0.56 20.08
CA GLU A 136 -20.60 0.43 20.07
C GLU A 136 -21.29 1.70 19.53
N GLU A 137 -20.76 2.88 19.87
CA GLU A 137 -21.27 4.16 19.36
C GLU A 137 -21.18 4.32 17.84
N VAL A 138 -20.16 3.69 17.23
CA VAL A 138 -19.99 3.66 15.75
C VAL A 138 -20.97 2.66 15.15
N LYS A 139 -21.15 1.51 15.80
CA LYS A 139 -22.10 0.49 15.39
C LYS A 139 -23.54 1.03 15.40
N GLU A 140 -23.95 1.67 16.50
CA GLU A 140 -25.26 2.31 16.61
C GLU A 140 -25.47 3.36 15.51
N PHE A 141 -24.44 4.15 15.20
CA PHE A 141 -24.50 5.10 14.11
C PHE A 141 -24.72 4.41 12.75
N LEU A 142 -23.99 3.34 12.46
CA LEU A 142 -24.12 2.59 11.20
C LEU A 142 -25.50 1.92 11.07
N GLU A 143 -26.05 1.41 12.17
CA GLU A 143 -27.40 0.86 12.22
C GLU A 143 -28.45 1.93 11.93
N GLN A 144 -28.30 3.17 12.45
CA GLN A 144 -29.16 4.30 12.12
C GLN A 144 -29.04 4.71 10.64
N GLU A 145 -27.84 4.73 10.09
CA GLU A 145 -27.64 5.01 8.65
C GLU A 145 -28.29 3.94 7.77
N LEU A 146 -28.26 2.68 8.20
CA LEU A 146 -28.92 1.59 7.51
C LEU A 146 -30.46 1.74 7.54
N GLU A 147 -31.03 2.12 8.69
CA GLU A 147 -32.45 2.39 8.84
C GLU A 147 -32.94 3.60 8.03
N ASN A 148 -32.11 4.65 7.94
CA ASN A 148 -32.43 5.89 7.25
C ASN A 148 -32.23 5.81 5.73
N SER A 149 -31.65 4.76 5.21
CA SER A 149 -31.44 4.60 3.77
C SER A 149 -32.74 4.30 3.03
N ASP A 150 -33.00 5.03 1.95
CA ASP A 150 -34.15 4.81 1.06
C ASP A 150 -33.94 3.66 0.07
N PHE A 151 -32.75 3.07 0.00
CA PHE A 151 -32.51 1.90 -0.85
C PHE A 151 -33.31 0.70 -0.36
N PRO A 152 -34.16 0.06 -1.17
CA PRO A 152 -35.16 -0.88 -0.67
C PRO A 152 -34.64 -2.30 -0.41
N ILE A 153 -33.49 -2.67 -0.97
CA ILE A 153 -32.97 -4.05 -0.89
C ILE A 153 -31.98 -4.17 0.26
N ARG A 154 -32.17 -5.19 1.09
CA ARG A 154 -31.31 -5.55 2.22
C ARG A 154 -31.02 -7.04 2.15
N THR A 155 -29.71 -7.41 2.08
CA THR A 155 -29.30 -8.81 1.93
C THR A 155 -28.10 -9.12 2.82
N GLY A 156 -28.03 -10.34 3.33
CA GLY A 156 -26.86 -10.84 4.05
C GLY A 156 -26.39 -9.96 5.22
N LYS A 157 -25.07 -9.73 5.30
CA LYS A 157 -24.45 -8.99 6.40
C LYS A 157 -24.19 -7.54 6.02
N HIS A 158 -24.70 -6.61 6.83
CA HIS A 158 -24.47 -5.16 6.63
C HIS A 158 -23.15 -4.68 7.27
N ILE A 159 -22.68 -5.33 8.34
CA ILE A 159 -21.38 -5.08 8.98
C ILE A 159 -20.58 -6.38 8.96
N GLU A 160 -19.50 -6.38 8.19
CA GLU A 160 -18.58 -7.51 8.07
C GLU A 160 -17.28 -7.18 8.79
N THR A 161 -16.99 -7.92 9.88
CA THR A 161 -15.78 -7.72 10.68
C THR A 161 -14.56 -8.29 9.98
N ARG A 162 -13.45 -7.54 10.02
CA ARG A 162 -12.12 -7.92 9.53
C ARG A 162 -11.06 -7.58 10.57
N PRO A 163 -9.85 -8.16 10.49
CA PRO A 163 -8.75 -7.69 11.33
C PRO A 163 -8.54 -6.18 11.22
N GLY A 164 -8.66 -5.47 12.37
CA GLY A 164 -8.45 -4.03 12.44
C GLY A 164 -9.48 -3.14 11.77
N GLY A 165 -10.63 -3.69 11.33
CA GLY A 165 -11.65 -2.90 10.66
C GLY A 165 -12.95 -3.64 10.41
N ILE A 166 -13.85 -2.97 9.72
CA ILE A 166 -15.11 -3.53 9.22
C ILE A 166 -15.34 -3.07 7.78
N ASN A 167 -16.18 -3.81 7.06
CA ASN A 167 -16.84 -3.29 5.87
C ASN A 167 -18.34 -3.12 6.19
N PHE A 168 -18.86 -1.91 5.94
CA PHE A 168 -20.27 -1.58 6.04
C PHE A 168 -20.89 -1.50 4.66
N SER A 169 -22.07 -2.08 4.46
CA SER A 169 -22.81 -2.02 3.20
C SER A 169 -24.31 -1.91 3.44
N VAL A 170 -24.94 -0.90 2.87
CA VAL A 170 -26.40 -0.73 2.91
C VAL A 170 -27.12 -1.86 2.18
N LEU A 171 -26.61 -2.29 1.03
CA LEU A 171 -27.13 -3.47 0.35
C LEU A 171 -26.93 -4.75 1.17
N GLY A 172 -25.81 -4.82 1.91
CA GLY A 172 -25.34 -6.03 2.59
C GLY A 172 -24.35 -6.83 1.75
N ARG A 173 -23.84 -7.93 2.30
CA ARG A 173 -22.79 -8.77 1.68
C ARG A 173 -23.07 -10.26 1.85
N GLY A 174 -22.60 -11.04 0.88
CA GLY A 174 -22.60 -12.50 0.93
C GLY A 174 -23.83 -13.16 0.29
N GLU A 175 -24.99 -12.49 0.25
CA GLU A 175 -26.24 -13.07 -0.25
C GLU A 175 -26.83 -12.30 -1.44
N ASN A 176 -26.20 -11.19 -1.89
CA ASN A 176 -26.67 -10.42 -3.04
C ASN A 176 -26.17 -10.98 -4.37
N ASP A 177 -27.01 -10.85 -5.40
CA ASP A 177 -26.66 -11.19 -6.78
C ASP A 177 -26.07 -9.98 -7.55
N LEU A 178 -25.70 -10.20 -8.81
CA LEU A 178 -25.12 -9.17 -9.66
C LEU A 178 -26.10 -8.05 -10.03
N ASP A 179 -27.39 -8.37 -10.13
CA ASP A 179 -28.43 -7.40 -10.48
C ASP A 179 -28.71 -6.47 -9.30
N GLU A 180 -28.84 -7.01 -8.09
CA GLU A 180 -28.99 -6.22 -6.86
C GLU A 180 -27.80 -5.29 -6.64
N ARG A 181 -26.58 -5.77 -6.90
CA ARG A 181 -25.37 -4.94 -6.83
C ARG A 181 -25.40 -3.79 -7.85
N ARG A 182 -25.81 -4.07 -9.09
CA ARG A 182 -25.94 -3.06 -10.13
C ARG A 182 -27.00 -2.00 -9.74
N MET A 183 -28.15 -2.44 -9.22
CA MET A 183 -29.19 -1.54 -8.73
C MET A 183 -28.68 -0.61 -7.62
N TYR A 184 -27.90 -1.14 -6.66
CA TYR A 184 -27.30 -0.30 -5.63
C TYR A 184 -26.28 0.69 -6.19
N VAL A 185 -25.44 0.28 -7.13
CA VAL A 185 -24.45 1.15 -7.77
C VAL A 185 -25.15 2.31 -8.51
N GLU A 186 -26.24 2.04 -9.26
CA GLU A 186 -27.04 3.07 -9.93
C GLU A 186 -27.71 4.03 -8.92
N TYR A 187 -28.24 3.49 -7.83
CA TYR A 187 -28.81 4.29 -6.75
C TYR A 187 -27.76 5.19 -6.08
N ASP A 188 -26.59 4.63 -5.72
CA ASP A 188 -25.50 5.37 -5.09
C ASP A 188 -24.93 6.47 -6.02
N HIS A 189 -24.85 6.21 -7.34
CA HIS A 189 -24.46 7.23 -8.32
C HIS A 189 -25.41 8.44 -8.37
N THR A 190 -26.68 8.24 -8.07
CA THR A 190 -27.68 9.33 -8.09
C THR A 190 -27.80 10.04 -6.75
N THR A 191 -27.61 9.33 -5.65
CA THR A 191 -27.81 9.84 -4.28
C THR A 191 -26.52 10.22 -3.56
N ASN A 192 -25.36 9.71 -4.03
CA ASN A 192 -24.08 9.79 -3.35
C ASN A 192 -24.15 9.23 -1.91
N GLU A 193 -24.95 8.18 -1.69
CA GLU A 193 -25.25 7.68 -0.34
C GLU A 193 -23.98 7.30 0.43
N ARG A 194 -23.07 6.51 -0.18
CA ARG A 194 -21.82 6.12 0.47
C ARG A 194 -20.94 7.31 0.82
N GLU A 195 -20.82 8.29 -0.08
CA GLU A 195 -20.07 9.53 0.20
C GLU A 195 -20.68 10.32 1.35
N ASN A 196 -22.00 10.44 1.38
CA ASN A 196 -22.72 11.13 2.43
C ASN A 196 -22.57 10.44 3.79
N ILE A 197 -22.69 9.11 3.86
CA ILE A 197 -22.45 8.33 5.09
C ILE A 197 -20.99 8.49 5.54
N SER A 198 -20.03 8.36 4.61
CA SER A 198 -18.61 8.49 4.94
C SER A 198 -18.26 9.87 5.49
N ASN A 199 -18.84 10.93 4.95
CA ASN A 199 -18.63 12.29 5.43
C ASN A 199 -19.20 12.50 6.83
N ARG A 200 -20.40 11.96 7.12
CA ARG A 200 -20.97 12.01 8.48
C ARG A 200 -20.14 11.22 9.48
N LEU A 201 -19.63 10.04 9.09
CA LEU A 201 -18.72 9.23 9.91
C LEU A 201 -17.43 9.99 10.25
N ARG A 202 -16.77 10.57 9.25
CA ARG A 202 -15.54 11.34 9.43
C ARG A 202 -15.73 12.55 10.36
N LEU A 203 -16.86 13.22 10.25
CA LEU A 203 -17.21 14.36 11.12
C LEU A 203 -17.46 13.92 12.56
N ARG A 204 -18.18 12.83 12.77
CA ARG A 204 -18.57 12.37 14.10
C ARG A 204 -17.46 11.59 14.81
N PHE A 205 -16.66 10.83 14.04
CA PHE A 205 -15.61 9.95 14.54
C PHE A 205 -14.30 10.22 13.80
N PRO A 206 -13.64 11.39 14.02
CA PRO A 206 -12.45 11.81 13.26
C PRO A 206 -11.22 10.93 13.50
N TYR A 207 -11.27 10.01 14.45
CA TYR A 207 -10.23 9.02 14.71
C TYR A 207 -10.35 7.78 13.82
N LEU A 208 -11.43 7.66 13.03
CA LEU A 208 -11.61 6.56 12.09
C LEU A 208 -11.09 6.92 10.70
N ASN A 209 -10.45 5.95 10.09
CA ASN A 209 -10.19 5.94 8.65
C ASN A 209 -11.39 5.34 7.93
N VAL A 210 -12.08 6.14 7.13
CA VAL A 210 -13.28 5.73 6.38
C VAL A 210 -13.02 5.91 4.90
N GLN A 211 -13.13 4.82 4.14
CA GLN A 211 -12.92 4.81 2.70
C GLN A 211 -14.09 4.15 1.98
N ILE A 212 -14.39 4.63 0.78
CA ILE A 212 -15.36 3.96 -0.09
C ILE A 212 -14.70 2.70 -0.64
N GLY A 213 -15.22 1.52 -0.23
CA GLY A 213 -14.67 0.22 -0.53
C GLY A 213 -15.45 -0.54 -1.59
N GLY A 214 -14.81 -0.86 -2.71
CA GLY A 214 -15.46 -1.60 -3.78
C GLY A 214 -16.70 -0.93 -4.36
N GLN A 215 -17.69 -1.74 -4.79
CA GLN A 215 -18.88 -1.23 -5.46
C GLN A 215 -20.02 -0.81 -4.52
N THR A 216 -20.10 -1.41 -3.32
CA THR A 216 -21.29 -1.29 -2.47
C THR A 216 -20.99 -1.04 -0.99
N GLY A 217 -19.72 -0.85 -0.61
CA GLY A 217 -19.33 -0.80 0.80
C GLY A 217 -18.55 0.44 1.20
N LEU A 218 -18.37 0.59 2.51
CA LEU A 218 -17.42 1.47 3.16
C LEU A 218 -16.47 0.63 4.00
N ASP A 219 -15.18 0.82 3.83
CA ASP A 219 -14.16 0.23 4.68
C ASP A 219 -13.85 1.20 5.83
N ILE A 220 -13.99 0.75 7.07
CA ILE A 220 -13.87 1.55 8.28
C ILE A 220 -12.87 0.88 9.21
N SER A 221 -11.85 1.63 9.63
CA SER A 221 -10.79 1.16 10.53
C SER A 221 -10.29 2.30 11.41
N ASN A 222 -9.46 2.00 12.40
CA ASN A 222 -8.76 3.02 13.19
C ASN A 222 -7.34 3.28 12.69
N VAL A 223 -6.95 2.67 11.58
CA VAL A 223 -5.60 2.74 11.01
C VAL A 223 -5.66 2.85 9.49
N ASP A 224 -4.56 3.29 8.89
CA ASP A 224 -4.33 3.30 7.45
C ASP A 224 -3.05 2.54 7.09
N LYS A 225 -2.71 2.49 5.80
CA LYS A 225 -1.52 1.76 5.32
C LYS A 225 -0.21 2.27 5.90
N SER A 226 -0.12 3.52 6.40
CA SER A 226 1.12 4.08 6.94
C SER A 226 1.58 3.39 8.23
N GLN A 227 0.67 2.71 8.96
CA GLN A 227 1.00 1.98 10.18
C GLN A 227 2.10 0.93 9.98
N ILE A 228 2.27 0.39 8.77
CA ILE A 228 3.31 -0.62 8.49
C ILE A 228 4.72 -0.09 8.71
N LEU A 229 4.90 1.25 8.64
CA LEU A 229 6.22 1.88 8.82
C LEU A 229 6.80 1.71 10.22
N ARG A 230 6.01 1.25 11.21
CA ARG A 230 6.51 0.80 12.52
C ARG A 230 7.53 -0.33 12.45
N ASP A 231 7.49 -1.13 11.36
CA ASP A 231 8.37 -2.28 11.16
C ASP A 231 9.61 -1.94 10.31
N PHE A 232 9.80 -0.66 9.99
CA PHE A 232 10.90 -0.15 9.18
C PHE A 232 11.77 0.80 9.99
N ASN A 233 13.09 0.64 9.88
CA ASN A 233 14.03 1.56 10.54
C ASN A 233 14.04 2.93 9.85
N ASP A 234 14.32 3.98 10.60
CA ASP A 234 14.37 5.35 10.06
C ASP A 234 15.46 5.53 8.98
N ASN A 235 16.47 4.67 8.96
CA ASN A 235 17.53 4.69 7.96
C ASN A 235 17.26 3.81 6.73
N ASP A 236 16.14 3.06 6.69
CA ASP A 236 15.81 2.25 5.55
C ASP A 236 15.47 3.13 4.33
N GLN A 237 16.00 2.76 3.18
CA GLN A 237 15.64 3.39 1.92
C GLN A 237 14.40 2.72 1.36
N ILE A 238 13.25 3.35 1.51
CA ILE A 238 11.96 2.79 1.12
C ILE A 238 11.60 3.24 -0.29
N HIS A 239 11.19 2.29 -1.13
CA HIS A 239 10.59 2.50 -2.45
C HIS A 239 9.16 1.95 -2.39
N PHE A 240 8.17 2.81 -2.46
CA PHE A 240 6.76 2.44 -2.42
C PHE A 240 6.07 2.65 -3.76
N PHE A 241 5.39 1.60 -4.24
CA PHE A 241 4.59 1.58 -5.47
C PHE A 241 3.11 1.46 -5.11
N GLY A 242 2.26 2.30 -5.69
CA GLY A 242 0.82 2.29 -5.50
C GLY A 242 0.10 3.07 -6.59
N ASP A 243 -1.17 2.74 -6.82
CA ASP A 243 -2.01 3.37 -7.85
C ASP A 243 -2.90 4.49 -7.30
N MET A 244 -3.18 4.50 -5.98
CA MET A 244 -4.10 5.43 -5.33
C MET A 244 -3.37 6.35 -4.33
N MET A 245 -2.47 7.20 -4.85
CA MET A 245 -1.60 8.07 -4.04
C MET A 245 -2.04 9.54 -3.97
N SER A 246 -3.22 9.90 -4.50
CA SER A 246 -3.77 11.25 -4.37
C SER A 246 -4.41 11.47 -2.99
N GLU A 247 -4.56 12.71 -2.57
CA GLU A 247 -5.15 13.04 -1.27
C GLU A 247 -6.57 12.46 -1.13
N GLY A 248 -6.79 11.72 -0.04
CA GLY A 248 -8.06 11.01 0.22
C GLY A 248 -8.09 9.56 -0.29
N GLU A 249 -7.11 9.13 -1.08
CA GLU A 249 -6.99 7.75 -1.57
C GLU A 249 -6.23 6.84 -0.57
N ASN A 250 -6.35 5.53 -0.74
CA ASN A 250 -5.91 4.55 0.27
C ASN A 250 -4.39 4.43 0.42
N ASP A 251 -3.61 4.72 -0.63
CA ASP A 251 -2.15 4.70 -0.60
C ASP A 251 -1.53 6.03 -0.15
N TYR A 252 -2.33 7.10 -0.17
CA TYR A 252 -1.84 8.44 0.15
C TYR A 252 -1.17 8.55 1.52
N PRO A 253 -1.75 8.02 2.63
CA PRO A 253 -1.12 8.12 3.94
C PRO A 253 0.27 7.47 3.97
N LEU A 254 0.43 6.27 3.39
CA LEU A 254 1.71 5.59 3.31
C LEU A 254 2.68 6.35 2.39
N ALA A 255 2.24 6.78 1.21
CA ALA A 255 3.07 7.54 0.29
C ALA A 255 3.57 8.85 0.91
N LYS A 256 2.72 9.56 1.65
CA LYS A 256 3.09 10.77 2.40
C LYS A 256 4.16 10.46 3.46
N ALA A 257 3.92 9.45 4.31
CA ALA A 257 4.82 9.08 5.37
C ALA A 257 6.19 8.55 4.85
N VAL A 258 6.20 7.84 3.71
CA VAL A 258 7.44 7.42 3.04
C VAL A 258 8.23 8.62 2.55
N ARG A 259 7.58 9.61 1.91
CA ARG A 259 8.24 10.86 1.47
C ARG A 259 8.80 11.67 2.63
N GLU A 260 8.07 11.77 3.74
CA GLU A 260 8.52 12.47 4.95
C GLU A 260 9.76 11.83 5.58
N ARG A 261 9.94 10.50 5.43
CA ARG A 261 11.16 9.77 5.80
C ARG A 261 12.28 9.85 4.76
N GLY A 262 12.08 10.56 3.64
CA GLY A 262 13.07 10.68 2.55
C GLY A 262 13.12 9.47 1.62
N GLY A 263 12.11 8.62 1.63
CA GLY A 263 11.94 7.50 0.70
C GLY A 263 11.34 7.93 -0.64
N TYR A 264 11.23 6.98 -1.55
CA TYR A 264 10.74 7.18 -2.92
C TYR A 264 9.33 6.61 -3.08
N THR A 265 8.48 7.32 -3.79
CA THR A 265 7.12 6.87 -4.10
C THR A 265 6.89 6.89 -5.61
N TYR A 266 6.27 5.83 -6.11
CA TYR A 266 5.98 5.63 -7.52
C TYR A 266 4.46 5.50 -7.67
N HIS A 267 3.81 6.61 -8.05
CA HIS A 267 2.41 6.59 -8.43
C HIS A 267 2.33 5.96 -9.83
N VAL A 268 1.64 4.84 -9.94
CA VAL A 268 1.50 4.07 -11.17
C VAL A 268 0.03 4.07 -11.62
N LYS A 269 -0.20 3.90 -12.91
CA LYS A 269 -1.55 3.83 -13.48
C LYS A 269 -2.13 2.42 -13.40
N ASP A 270 -1.24 1.43 -13.52
CA ASP A 270 -1.56 0.01 -13.53
C ASP A 270 -0.31 -0.84 -13.27
N HIS A 271 -0.51 -2.14 -13.15
CA HIS A 271 0.54 -3.14 -12.91
C HIS A 271 1.62 -3.16 -14.02
N ARG A 272 1.28 -2.80 -15.27
CA ARG A 272 2.23 -2.76 -16.38
C ARG A 272 3.21 -1.60 -16.23
N GLU A 273 2.73 -0.45 -15.77
CA GLU A 273 3.61 0.68 -15.45
C GLU A 273 4.53 0.35 -14.27
N THR A 274 4.03 -0.39 -13.26
CA THR A 274 4.87 -0.90 -12.17
C THR A 274 6.00 -1.77 -12.71
N PHE A 275 5.68 -2.73 -13.61
CA PHE A 275 6.66 -3.60 -14.22
C PHE A 275 7.73 -2.82 -15.00
N LEU A 276 7.32 -1.84 -15.82
CA LEU A 276 8.25 -0.99 -16.57
C LEU A 276 9.16 -0.18 -15.63
N LYS A 277 8.61 0.43 -14.59
CA LYS A 277 9.40 1.20 -13.61
C LYS A 277 10.39 0.34 -12.84
N LEU A 278 10.04 -0.90 -12.52
CA LEU A 278 10.96 -1.83 -11.85
C LEU A 278 12.14 -2.24 -12.74
N MET A 279 11.92 -2.39 -14.05
CA MET A 279 13.01 -2.68 -15.01
C MET A 279 13.98 -1.51 -15.19
N GLU A 280 13.59 -0.30 -14.78
CA GLU A 280 14.43 0.90 -14.87
C GLU A 280 15.26 1.14 -13.59
N LEU A 281 14.98 0.47 -12.48
CA LEU A 281 15.69 0.61 -11.21
C LEU A 281 16.90 -0.31 -11.11
#